data_38339ede89ccb532c8f7c5003285ca0b
#
_entry.id   38339ede89ccb532c8f7c5003285ca0b
#
_cell.length_a   1.000
_cell.length_b   1.000
_cell.length_c   1.000
_cell.angle_alpha   90.00
_cell.angle_beta   90.00
_cell.angle_gamma   90.00
#
_symmetry.space_group_name_H-M   'P 1'
#
loop_
_entity.id
_entity.type
_entity.pdbx_description
1 polymer ?
#
loop_
_entity_poly.entity_id
_entity_poly.type
_entity_poly.pdbx_seq_one_letter_code
_entity_poly.pdbx_strand_id
1 'polypeptide(L)'
;EDYLKRYAGTVLLVSHDRGLLNRVVGEILHLENAQLKLYQGGYDRFEATRRMQLELNAKARAKQDVQRAHIQKFVERFRYKATKAKQVQSRMKMLDRMEPIPENREEGSVTFAFPDPTVLAPPLYTAEDVDVGYDGTAVLNKVSFRLDNDDRIALLGANGNGKSTLMKLL
;
A
#
# COMPACT_ATOMS: atom_id res chain seq x y z
N GLU A 1 2.48 -20.27 -15.27
CA GLU A 1 2.17 -19.05 -16.02
C GLU A 1 1.67 -19.37 -17.44
N ASP A 2 2.41 -20.20 -18.19
CA ASP A 2 2.10 -20.57 -19.58
C ASP A 2 0.73 -21.25 -19.72
N TYR A 3 0.35 -22.05 -18.74
CA TYR A 3 -0.97 -22.65 -18.69
C TYR A 3 -2.07 -21.57 -18.61
N LEU A 4 -1.93 -20.58 -17.72
CA LEU A 4 -2.91 -19.49 -17.55
C LEU A 4 -3.02 -18.63 -18.81
N LYS A 5 -1.90 -18.36 -19.49
CA LYS A 5 -1.89 -17.60 -20.76
C LYS A 5 -2.60 -18.29 -21.89
N ARG A 6 -2.58 -19.63 -21.91
CA ARG A 6 -3.18 -20.45 -22.98
C ARG A 6 -4.57 -20.96 -22.63
N TYR A 7 -5.04 -20.69 -21.42
CA TYR A 7 -6.35 -21.16 -21.00
C TYR A 7 -7.45 -20.48 -21.82
N ALA A 8 -8.31 -21.29 -22.45
CA ALA A 8 -9.35 -20.80 -23.37
C ALA A 8 -10.56 -20.17 -22.68
N GLY A 9 -10.70 -20.38 -21.38
CA GLY A 9 -11.81 -19.83 -20.57
C GLY A 9 -11.47 -18.51 -19.88
N THR A 10 -12.42 -17.93 -19.17
CA THR A 10 -12.23 -16.75 -18.34
C THR A 10 -11.51 -17.12 -17.04
N VAL A 11 -10.52 -16.35 -16.65
CA VAL A 11 -9.79 -16.51 -15.38
C VAL A 11 -9.94 -15.24 -14.55
N LEU A 12 -10.39 -15.39 -13.31
CA LEU A 12 -10.32 -14.34 -12.29
C LEU A 12 -9.22 -14.71 -11.30
N LEU A 13 -8.16 -13.92 -11.26
CA LEU A 13 -6.97 -14.19 -10.45
C LEU A 13 -6.84 -13.14 -9.33
N VAL A 14 -6.69 -13.61 -8.09
CA VAL A 14 -6.31 -12.78 -6.95
C VAL A 14 -4.87 -13.12 -6.56
N SER A 15 -3.97 -12.16 -6.67
CA SER A 15 -2.55 -12.37 -6.40
C SER A 15 -1.87 -11.09 -5.91
N HIS A 16 -0.82 -11.24 -5.11
CA HIS A 16 0.10 -10.16 -4.71
C HIS A 16 1.39 -10.18 -5.56
N ASP A 17 1.56 -11.15 -6.43
CA ASP A 17 2.69 -11.22 -7.34
C ASP A 17 2.46 -10.31 -8.54
N ARG A 18 3.08 -9.13 -8.50
CA ARG A 18 3.02 -8.11 -9.56
C ARG A 18 3.57 -8.63 -10.88
N GLY A 19 4.63 -9.45 -10.81
CA GLY A 19 5.25 -10.05 -12.00
C GLY A 19 4.29 -11.02 -12.70
N LEU A 20 3.63 -11.90 -11.95
CA LEU A 20 2.59 -12.79 -12.47
C LEU A 20 1.45 -11.98 -13.09
N LEU A 21 0.93 -10.97 -12.38
CA LEU A 21 -0.16 -10.12 -12.88
C LEU A 21 0.23 -9.42 -14.19
N ASN A 22 1.43 -8.87 -14.30
CA ASN A 22 1.87 -8.22 -15.54
C ASN A 22 1.98 -9.17 -16.73
N ARG A 23 2.33 -10.44 -16.49
CA ARG A 23 2.55 -11.42 -17.56
C ARG A 23 1.31 -12.16 -18.01
N VAL A 24 0.30 -12.27 -17.12
CA VAL A 24 -0.83 -13.19 -17.35
C VAL A 24 -2.14 -12.45 -17.61
N VAL A 25 -2.37 -11.28 -16.97
CA VAL A 25 -3.66 -10.61 -17.05
C VAL A 25 -3.65 -9.43 -18.03
N GLY A 26 -4.76 -9.25 -18.75
CA GLY A 26 -4.99 -8.11 -19.65
C GLY A 26 -5.80 -6.97 -19.00
N GLU A 27 -6.42 -7.25 -17.85
CA GLU A 27 -7.29 -6.30 -17.15
C GLU A 27 -7.10 -6.43 -15.64
N ILE A 28 -7.19 -5.31 -14.92
CA ILE A 28 -7.13 -5.25 -13.46
C ILE A 28 -8.47 -4.73 -12.93
N LEU A 29 -9.09 -5.53 -12.08
CA LEU A 29 -10.30 -5.13 -11.35
C LEU A 29 -9.89 -4.66 -9.94
N HIS A 30 -9.92 -3.35 -9.74
CA HIS A 30 -9.52 -2.71 -8.49
C HIS A 30 -10.73 -2.45 -7.59
N LEU A 31 -10.69 -2.97 -6.37
CA LEU A 31 -11.69 -2.75 -5.33
C LEU A 31 -11.18 -1.69 -4.36
N GLU A 32 -11.83 -0.53 -4.33
CA GLU A 32 -11.50 0.57 -3.43
C GLU A 32 -12.79 1.26 -2.94
N ASN A 33 -12.91 1.53 -1.65
CA ASN A 33 -14.08 2.16 -1.03
C ASN A 33 -15.43 1.49 -1.41
N ALA A 34 -15.45 0.15 -1.41
CA ALA A 34 -16.59 -0.68 -1.82
C ALA A 34 -17.04 -0.47 -3.28
N GLN A 35 -16.20 0.11 -4.12
CA GLN A 35 -16.43 0.28 -5.55
C GLN A 35 -15.42 -0.51 -6.36
N LEU A 36 -15.91 -1.13 -7.44
CA LEU A 36 -15.09 -1.84 -8.40
C LEU A 36 -14.81 -0.95 -9.61
N LYS A 37 -13.54 -0.85 -9.97
CA LYS A 37 -13.08 -0.11 -11.14
C LYS A 37 -12.20 -1.00 -12.03
N LEU A 38 -12.56 -1.09 -13.30
CA LEU A 38 -11.80 -1.85 -14.29
C LEU A 38 -10.73 -0.99 -14.93
N TYR A 39 -9.52 -1.50 -15.00
CA TYR A 39 -8.39 -0.90 -15.71
C TYR A 39 -7.88 -1.85 -16.79
N GLN A 40 -7.65 -1.32 -17.99
CA GLN A 40 -7.08 -2.06 -19.10
C GLN A 40 -5.56 -2.16 -18.97
N GLY A 41 -5.02 -3.35 -19.18
CA GLY A 41 -3.59 -3.67 -19.13
C GLY A 41 -3.16 -4.38 -17.84
N GLY A 42 -1.87 -4.69 -17.74
CA GLY A 42 -1.27 -5.34 -16.59
C GLY A 42 -1.08 -4.41 -15.39
N TYR A 43 -0.46 -4.94 -14.34
CA TYR A 43 -0.30 -4.26 -13.06
C TYR A 43 0.43 -2.91 -13.16
N ASP A 44 1.52 -2.83 -13.90
CA ASP A 44 2.34 -1.60 -14.00
C ASP A 44 1.54 -0.45 -14.66
N ARG A 45 0.73 -0.77 -15.67
CA ARG A 45 -0.14 0.21 -16.32
C ARG A 45 -1.24 0.69 -15.39
N PHE A 46 -1.83 -0.21 -14.62
CA PHE A 46 -2.79 0.11 -13.57
C PHE A 46 -2.16 1.07 -12.54
N GLU A 47 -0.98 0.72 -12.00
CA GLU A 47 -0.28 1.53 -10.99
C GLU A 47 0.07 2.93 -11.52
N ALA A 48 0.58 3.03 -12.74
CA ALA A 48 0.88 4.31 -13.37
C ALA A 48 -0.38 5.17 -13.56
N THR A 49 -1.48 4.57 -14.04
CA THR A 49 -2.75 5.27 -14.24
C THR A 49 -3.35 5.74 -12.92
N ARG A 50 -3.32 4.88 -11.90
CA ARG A 50 -3.78 5.22 -10.54
C ARG A 50 -2.99 6.39 -9.95
N ARG A 51 -1.65 6.34 -10.04
CA ARG A 51 -0.78 7.42 -9.57
C ARG A 51 -1.10 8.75 -10.24
N MET A 52 -1.20 8.76 -11.56
CA MET A 52 -1.57 9.96 -12.33
C MET A 52 -2.94 10.50 -11.89
N GLN A 53 -3.94 9.63 -11.70
CA GLN A 53 -5.27 10.05 -11.23
C GLN A 53 -5.23 10.66 -9.82
N LEU A 54 -4.44 10.07 -8.90
CA LEU A 54 -4.24 10.60 -7.55
C LEU A 54 -3.61 12.00 -7.58
N GLU A 55 -2.59 12.21 -8.40
CA GLU A 55 -1.94 13.52 -8.56
C GLU A 55 -2.90 14.58 -9.14
N LEU A 56 -3.69 14.21 -10.15
CA LEU A 56 -4.70 15.11 -10.73
C LEU A 56 -5.77 15.49 -9.70
N ASN A 57 -6.26 14.52 -8.93
CA ASN A 57 -7.24 14.76 -7.87
C ASN A 57 -6.66 15.65 -6.76
N ALA A 58 -5.41 15.44 -6.36
CA ALA A 58 -4.74 16.27 -5.36
C ALA A 58 -4.59 17.73 -5.83
N LYS A 59 -4.18 17.94 -7.09
CA LYS A 59 -4.09 19.28 -7.70
C LYS A 59 -5.47 19.96 -7.81
N ALA A 60 -6.49 19.21 -8.24
CA ALA A 60 -7.85 19.72 -8.34
C ALA A 60 -8.41 20.11 -6.97
N ARG A 61 -8.18 19.29 -5.94
CA ARG A 61 -8.56 19.58 -4.55
C ARG A 61 -7.87 20.83 -4.02
N ALA A 62 -6.56 20.95 -4.16
CA ALA A 62 -5.81 22.13 -3.72
C ALA A 62 -6.36 23.42 -4.37
N LYS A 63 -6.68 23.38 -5.67
CA LYS A 63 -7.31 24.51 -6.37
C LYS A 63 -8.71 24.83 -5.83
N GLN A 64 -9.50 23.80 -5.56
CA GLN A 64 -10.85 23.96 -4.96
C GLN A 64 -10.76 24.56 -3.57
N ASP A 65 -9.83 24.12 -2.71
CA ASP A 65 -9.65 24.62 -1.36
C ASP A 65 -9.26 26.10 -1.34
N VAL A 66 -8.36 26.53 -2.23
CA VAL A 66 -8.02 27.95 -2.42
C VAL A 66 -9.25 28.76 -2.84
N GLN A 67 -10.04 28.25 -3.78
CA GLN A 67 -11.25 28.91 -4.23
C GLN A 67 -12.30 29.01 -3.11
N ARG A 68 -12.51 27.93 -2.35
CA ARG A 68 -13.42 27.91 -1.19
C ARG A 68 -12.98 28.93 -0.14
N ALA A 69 -11.69 28.94 0.22
CA ALA A 69 -11.13 29.89 1.18
C ALA A 69 -11.32 31.35 0.74
N HIS A 70 -11.15 31.63 -0.55
CA HIS A 70 -11.40 32.97 -1.09
C HIS A 70 -12.87 33.40 -0.97
N ILE A 71 -13.79 32.50 -1.31
CA ILE A 71 -15.23 32.78 -1.19
C ILE A 71 -15.63 32.95 0.29
N GLN A 72 -15.13 32.09 1.19
CA GLN A 72 -15.40 32.20 2.61
C GLN A 72 -14.93 33.54 3.18
N LYS A 73 -13.69 33.96 2.89
CA LYS A 73 -13.17 35.28 3.29
C LYS A 73 -14.04 36.44 2.79
N PHE A 74 -14.56 36.33 1.57
CA PHE A 74 -15.49 37.35 1.06
C PHE A 74 -16.81 37.36 1.84
N VAL A 75 -17.40 36.18 2.10
CA VAL A 75 -18.64 36.05 2.89
C VAL A 75 -18.45 36.62 4.28
N GLU A 76 -17.38 36.24 5.00
CA GLU A 76 -17.07 36.73 6.34
C GLU A 76 -16.93 38.26 6.38
N ARG A 77 -16.16 38.82 5.44
CA ARG A 77 -15.91 40.27 5.39
C ARG A 77 -17.16 41.11 5.13
N PHE A 78 -18.08 40.57 4.33
CA PHE A 78 -19.24 41.37 3.87
C PHE A 78 -20.58 40.90 4.44
N ARG A 79 -20.60 39.90 5.35
CA ARG A 79 -21.82 39.28 5.90
C ARG A 79 -22.79 40.30 6.51
N TYR A 80 -22.28 41.36 7.13
CA TYR A 80 -23.07 42.37 7.83
C TYR A 80 -23.35 43.62 6.99
N LYS A 81 -22.92 43.70 5.75
CA LYS A 81 -23.14 44.85 4.89
C LYS A 81 -24.41 44.70 4.05
N ALA A 82 -25.47 45.46 4.34
CA ALA A 82 -26.75 45.39 3.62
C ALA A 82 -26.59 45.57 2.12
N THR A 83 -25.71 46.48 1.66
CA THR A 83 -25.42 46.75 0.23
C THR A 83 -24.79 45.59 -0.49
N LYS A 84 -24.23 44.59 0.21
CA LYS A 84 -23.58 43.39 -0.35
C LYS A 84 -24.37 42.10 -0.10
N ALA A 85 -25.53 42.17 0.56
CA ALA A 85 -26.32 41.01 0.95
C ALA A 85 -26.63 40.05 -0.21
N LYS A 86 -27.02 40.55 -1.40
CA LYS A 86 -27.29 39.73 -2.58
C LYS A 86 -26.05 39.02 -3.08
N GLN A 87 -24.89 39.69 -3.04
CA GLN A 87 -23.61 39.10 -3.46
C GLN A 87 -23.15 38.02 -2.48
N VAL A 88 -23.31 38.27 -1.16
CA VAL A 88 -22.98 37.27 -0.13
C VAL A 88 -23.84 36.03 -0.28
N GLN A 89 -25.17 36.17 -0.47
CA GLN A 89 -26.06 35.04 -0.70
C GLN A 89 -25.67 34.24 -1.95
N SER A 90 -25.32 34.90 -3.05
CA SER A 90 -24.86 34.25 -4.27
C SER A 90 -23.58 33.43 -4.01
N ARG A 91 -22.61 33.98 -3.26
CA ARG A 91 -21.36 33.29 -2.89
C ARG A 91 -21.59 32.14 -1.94
N MET A 92 -22.50 32.24 -0.99
CA MET A 92 -22.89 31.13 -0.10
C MET A 92 -23.49 29.97 -0.93
N LYS A 93 -24.44 30.26 -1.81
CA LYS A 93 -24.99 29.23 -2.72
C LYS A 93 -23.94 28.57 -3.59
N MET A 94 -22.89 29.31 -3.97
CA MET A 94 -21.76 28.73 -4.73
C MET A 94 -20.96 27.77 -3.86
N LEU A 95 -20.71 28.09 -2.59
CA LEU A 95 -20.05 27.18 -1.64
C LEU A 95 -20.86 25.89 -1.40
N ASP A 96 -22.18 26.03 -1.23
CA ASP A 96 -23.08 24.91 -0.98
C ASP A 96 -23.15 23.94 -2.19
N ARG A 97 -22.95 24.44 -3.41
CA ARG A 97 -22.92 23.64 -4.66
C ARG A 97 -21.55 23.03 -4.95
N MET A 98 -20.50 23.46 -4.25
CA MET A 98 -19.16 22.90 -4.42
C MET A 98 -19.07 21.55 -3.71
N GLU A 99 -19.26 20.46 -4.46
CA GLU A 99 -19.01 19.11 -3.97
C GLU A 99 -17.53 18.96 -3.58
N PRO A 100 -17.23 18.56 -2.34
CA PRO A 100 -15.84 18.35 -1.94
C PRO A 100 -15.25 17.18 -2.73
N ILE A 101 -14.08 17.40 -3.31
CA ILE A 101 -13.32 16.32 -3.95
C ILE A 101 -12.83 15.38 -2.85
N PRO A 102 -13.16 14.07 -2.91
CA PRO A 102 -12.80 13.13 -1.88
C PRO A 102 -11.30 13.12 -1.63
N GLU A 103 -10.92 13.01 -0.36
CA GLU A 103 -9.54 12.73 0.00
C GLU A 103 -9.24 11.27 -0.33
N ASN A 104 -8.48 11.06 -1.38
CA ASN A 104 -7.89 9.75 -1.58
C ASN A 104 -6.81 9.58 -0.49
N ARG A 105 -7.17 8.92 0.58
CA ARG A 105 -6.17 8.44 1.53
C ARG A 105 -5.38 7.37 0.78
N GLU A 106 -4.16 7.70 0.36
CA GLU A 106 -3.17 6.65 0.15
C GLU A 106 -3.17 5.84 1.44
N GLU A 107 -3.27 4.52 1.33
CA GLU A 107 -3.01 3.65 2.47
C GLU A 107 -1.66 4.09 3.01
N GLY A 108 -1.70 4.79 4.17
CA GLY A 108 -0.53 5.46 4.69
C GLY A 108 0.59 4.45 4.82
N SER A 109 1.74 4.75 4.26
CA SER A 109 2.93 3.95 4.52
C SER A 109 3.12 3.92 6.03
N VAL A 110 2.99 2.74 6.61
CA VAL A 110 3.26 2.55 8.04
C VAL A 110 4.75 2.81 8.22
N THR A 111 5.07 3.96 8.79
CA THR A 111 6.44 4.26 9.19
C THR A 111 6.66 3.57 10.53
N PHE A 112 7.53 2.58 10.55
CA PHE A 112 7.96 1.95 11.79
C PHE A 112 9.46 2.18 11.95
N ALA A 113 9.87 2.39 13.20
CA ALA A 113 11.27 2.47 13.57
C ALA A 113 11.56 1.28 14.50
N PHE A 114 12.64 0.58 14.26
CA PHE A 114 13.16 -0.37 15.22
C PHE A 114 13.88 0.39 16.32
N PRO A 115 13.70 0.01 17.61
CA PRO A 115 14.51 0.57 18.67
C PRO A 115 15.99 0.22 18.41
N ASP A 116 16.89 1.13 18.76
CA ASP A 116 18.31 0.87 18.67
C ASP A 116 18.66 -0.33 19.60
N PRO A 117 19.22 -1.41 19.05
CA PRO A 117 19.57 -2.58 19.87
C PRO A 117 20.72 -2.26 20.79
N THR A 118 20.71 -2.84 21.99
CA THR A 118 21.91 -2.88 22.83
C THR A 118 23.00 -3.66 22.11
N VAL A 119 24.18 -3.05 21.99
CA VAL A 119 25.33 -3.73 21.37
C VAL A 119 25.75 -4.92 22.26
N LEU A 120 25.52 -6.13 21.76
CA LEU A 120 25.97 -7.36 22.38
C LEU A 120 27.33 -7.77 21.79
N ALA A 121 28.14 -8.48 22.56
CA ALA A 121 29.38 -9.03 22.02
C ALA A 121 29.07 -10.13 20.98
N PRO A 122 29.73 -10.12 19.79
CA PRO A 122 29.58 -11.20 18.82
C PRO A 122 30.18 -12.51 19.31
N PRO A 123 29.62 -13.66 18.90
CA PRO A 123 28.44 -13.82 18.05
C PRO A 123 27.14 -13.63 18.83
N LEU A 124 26.10 -13.10 18.16
CA LEU A 124 24.75 -13.02 18.74
C LEU A 124 24.15 -14.40 18.97
N TYR A 125 24.38 -15.29 18.00
CA TYR A 125 23.85 -16.65 18.03
C TYR A 125 24.78 -17.59 17.26
N THR A 126 25.02 -18.78 17.80
CA THR A 126 25.75 -19.85 17.13
C THR A 126 24.99 -21.16 17.31
N ALA A 127 24.74 -21.86 16.23
CA ALA A 127 24.26 -23.23 16.23
C ALA A 127 25.31 -24.13 15.59
N GLU A 128 25.60 -25.26 16.17
CA GLU A 128 26.53 -26.24 15.65
C GLU A 128 25.89 -27.62 15.71
N ASP A 129 25.70 -28.24 14.54
CA ASP A 129 25.18 -29.59 14.38
C ASP A 129 23.84 -29.86 15.10
N VAL A 130 22.94 -28.85 15.07
CA VAL A 130 21.65 -28.88 15.77
C VAL A 130 20.56 -29.50 14.92
N ASP A 131 19.84 -30.47 15.48
CA ASP A 131 18.61 -30.99 14.90
C ASP A 131 17.40 -30.22 15.45
N VAL A 132 16.54 -29.70 14.56
CA VAL A 132 15.38 -28.88 14.92
C VAL A 132 14.10 -29.52 14.39
N GLY A 133 13.11 -29.67 15.28
CA GLY A 133 11.86 -30.32 14.91
C GLY A 133 10.77 -30.19 15.97
N TYR A 134 9.76 -31.03 15.87
CA TYR A 134 8.59 -31.06 16.77
C TYR A 134 8.34 -32.49 17.24
N ASP A 135 7.93 -32.65 18.46
CA ASP A 135 7.49 -33.93 19.05
C ASP A 135 8.49 -35.10 18.81
N GLY A 136 9.79 -34.81 18.90
CA GLY A 136 10.84 -35.80 18.68
C GLY A 136 11.13 -36.13 17.21
N THR A 137 10.47 -35.47 16.26
CA THR A 137 10.74 -35.63 14.83
C THR A 137 11.51 -34.44 14.31
N ALA A 138 12.75 -34.68 13.82
CA ALA A 138 13.58 -33.64 13.24
C ALA A 138 13.06 -33.22 11.87
N VAL A 139 12.85 -31.93 11.69
CA VAL A 139 12.50 -31.29 10.40
C VAL A 139 13.74 -30.78 9.70
N LEU A 140 14.70 -30.28 10.48
CA LEU A 140 16.01 -29.85 10.01
C LEU A 140 17.07 -30.64 10.77
N ASN A 141 18.07 -31.15 10.07
CA ASN A 141 19.13 -31.95 10.68
C ASN A 141 20.48 -31.25 10.49
N LYS A 142 21.32 -31.33 11.52
CA LYS A 142 22.70 -30.85 11.49
C LYS A 142 22.84 -29.41 11.01
N VAL A 143 21.98 -28.55 11.52
CA VAL A 143 22.01 -27.13 11.18
C VAL A 143 23.15 -26.45 11.89
N SER A 144 24.05 -25.84 11.13
CA SER A 144 25.16 -25.06 11.66
C SER A 144 25.17 -23.69 11.03
N PHE A 145 25.09 -22.63 11.84
CA PHE A 145 25.19 -21.24 11.39
C PHE A 145 25.56 -20.32 12.54
N ARG A 146 26.03 -19.14 12.17
CA ARG A 146 26.40 -18.06 13.09
C ARG A 146 25.71 -16.78 12.65
N LEU A 147 25.29 -15.96 13.63
CA LEU A 147 24.73 -14.64 13.45
C LEU A 147 25.55 -13.62 14.24
N ASP A 148 25.91 -12.53 13.61
CA ASP A 148 26.60 -11.38 14.20
C ASP A 148 25.72 -10.11 14.17
N ASN A 149 26.11 -9.05 14.87
CA ASN A 149 25.28 -7.86 15.13
C ASN A 149 24.83 -7.10 13.89
N ASP A 150 25.59 -7.12 12.80
CA ASP A 150 25.40 -6.34 11.57
C ASP A 150 24.92 -7.20 10.41
N ASP A 151 24.66 -8.47 10.65
CA ASP A 151 24.17 -9.39 9.61
C ASP A 151 22.77 -9.01 9.11
N ARG A 152 22.59 -9.13 7.80
CA ARG A 152 21.30 -9.01 7.10
C ARG A 152 21.10 -10.25 6.23
N ILE A 153 20.39 -11.24 6.76
CA ILE A 153 20.28 -12.57 6.15
C ILE A 153 18.88 -12.79 5.60
N ALA A 154 18.78 -13.16 4.32
CA ALA A 154 17.52 -13.58 3.71
C ALA A 154 17.42 -15.12 3.73
N LEU A 155 16.37 -15.65 4.32
CA LEU A 155 16.10 -17.09 4.36
C LEU A 155 15.21 -17.48 3.16
N LEU A 156 15.77 -18.20 2.19
CA LEU A 156 15.10 -18.63 0.97
C LEU A 156 14.87 -20.14 0.98
N GLY A 157 13.81 -20.60 0.34
CA GLY A 157 13.49 -22.02 0.18
C GLY A 157 12.03 -22.23 -0.21
N ALA A 158 11.72 -23.39 -0.79
CA ALA A 158 10.35 -23.78 -1.12
C ALA A 158 9.46 -23.92 0.15
N ASN A 159 8.13 -23.90 -0.06
CA ASN A 159 7.20 -24.14 1.04
C ASN A 159 7.37 -25.56 1.59
N GLY A 160 7.32 -25.72 2.91
CA GLY A 160 7.57 -26.99 3.58
C GLY A 160 9.02 -27.26 3.96
N ASN A 161 10.00 -26.48 3.48
CA ASN A 161 11.43 -26.73 3.75
C ASN A 161 11.92 -26.27 5.15
N GLY A 162 11.04 -26.15 6.13
CA GLY A 162 11.44 -25.87 7.51
C GLY A 162 11.84 -24.44 7.82
N LYS A 163 11.57 -23.44 6.94
CA LYS A 163 11.90 -22.01 7.20
C LYS A 163 11.32 -21.51 8.53
N SER A 164 10.03 -21.77 8.76
CA SER A 164 9.36 -21.37 10.01
C SER A 164 9.88 -22.13 11.24
N THR A 165 10.36 -23.36 11.04
CA THR A 165 10.98 -24.17 12.09
C THR A 165 12.32 -23.57 12.51
N LEU A 166 13.14 -23.14 11.53
CA LEU A 166 14.39 -22.44 11.80
C LEU A 166 14.15 -21.09 12.50
N MET A 167 13.15 -20.31 12.05
CA MET A 167 12.81 -19.03 12.71
C MET A 167 12.31 -19.14 14.14
N LYS A 168 11.81 -20.30 14.54
CA LYS A 168 11.41 -20.56 15.95
C LYS A 168 12.58 -21.00 16.84
N LEU A 169 13.67 -21.43 16.25
CA LEU A 169 14.90 -21.73 16.97
C LEU A 169 15.63 -20.44 17.39
N LEU A 170 15.51 -19.37 16.61
CA LEU A 170 16.08 -18.04 16.85
C LEU A 170 15.24 -17.23 17.84
#